data_a35397332343eb05aa2ff62aff9f123c
#
_entry.id   a35397332343eb05aa2ff62aff9f123c
#
_cell.length_a   1.000
_cell.length_b   1.000
_cell.length_c   1.000
_cell.angle_alpha   90.00
_cell.angle_beta   90.00
_cell.angle_gamma   90.00
#
_symmetry.space_group_name_H-M   'P 1'
#
loop_
_entity.id
_entity.type
_entity.pdbx_description
1 polymer ?
#
loop_
_entity_poly.entity_id
_entity_poly.type
_entity_poly.pdbx_seq_one_letter_code
_entity_poly.pdbx_strand_id
1 'polypeptide(L)'
;MKKTLAAILTGLILSAPVAAQTIDTISFGVDGGYPPFDVLSPSGEITGFDIDIANALCENLHAKCVFVKQPFESMIAALNARKFDAIIASLTITEERKKEVDFTDRYYRSAAQLVARKGSPLLPDTASLKGKTVGVQTGSIHETYAKKHWGGQGVKIVSYANQDNVYLDLLSGRINASLQDNIQAASSFIDTPRGQKFAFAGPVIQDETISSDVGIAVGKDNPALRDALNGAIKAIRADGTYDAIQKKYFSFDIYGN
;
A
#
# COMPACT_ATOMS: atom_id res chain seq x y z
N MET A 1 62.85 -52.37 8.85
CA MET A 1 62.55 -51.22 8.07
C MET A 1 61.12 -51.37 7.53
N LYS A 2 60.14 -50.75 8.22
CA LYS A 2 58.70 -50.81 7.81
C LYS A 2 58.39 -49.44 7.22
N LYS A 3 58.01 -49.40 5.92
CA LYS A 3 57.57 -48.18 5.22
C LYS A 3 56.05 -48.08 5.34
N THR A 4 55.57 -47.09 6.06
CA THR A 4 54.14 -46.72 6.14
C THR A 4 53.78 -45.83 4.97
N LEU A 5 52.89 -46.30 4.12
CA LEU A 5 52.29 -45.50 3.03
C LEU A 5 51.09 -44.73 3.59
N ALA A 6 51.15 -43.40 3.62
CA ALA A 6 50.02 -42.54 3.97
C ALA A 6 49.19 -42.27 2.68
N ALA A 7 47.96 -42.77 2.63
CA ALA A 7 47.00 -42.44 1.58
C ALA A 7 46.30 -41.12 1.90
N ILE A 8 46.53 -40.09 1.07
CA ILE A 8 45.81 -38.81 1.14
C ILE A 8 44.48 -38.96 0.39
N LEU A 9 43.38 -38.97 1.15
CA LEU A 9 42.02 -38.99 0.61
C LEU A 9 41.63 -37.54 0.29
N THR A 10 41.68 -37.17 -1.00
CA THR A 10 41.24 -35.84 -1.47
C THR A 10 39.71 -35.89 -1.62
N GLY A 11 38.99 -35.31 -0.64
CA GLY A 11 37.52 -35.19 -0.72
C GLY A 11 37.11 -34.17 -1.77
N LEU A 12 36.50 -34.58 -2.85
CA LEU A 12 35.80 -33.71 -3.78
C LEU A 12 34.51 -33.20 -3.11
N ILE A 13 34.48 -31.93 -2.76
CA ILE A 13 33.26 -31.27 -2.34
C ILE A 13 32.46 -30.97 -3.62
N LEU A 14 31.43 -31.78 -3.91
CA LEU A 14 30.43 -31.46 -4.91
C LEU A 14 29.56 -30.34 -4.36
N SER A 15 29.78 -29.11 -4.80
CA SER A 15 28.83 -28.03 -4.64
C SER A 15 27.63 -28.32 -5.55
N ALA A 16 26.53 -28.80 -4.95
CA ALA A 16 25.25 -28.90 -5.64
C ALA A 16 24.80 -27.47 -6.02
N PRO A 17 24.36 -27.22 -7.26
CA PRO A 17 23.78 -25.95 -7.61
C PRO A 17 22.52 -25.75 -6.75
N VAL A 18 22.44 -24.66 -6.00
CA VAL A 18 21.18 -24.21 -5.39
C VAL A 18 20.27 -23.86 -6.56
N ALA A 19 19.29 -24.73 -6.86
CA ALA A 19 18.26 -24.42 -7.83
C ALA A 19 17.53 -23.15 -7.31
N ALA A 20 17.63 -22.06 -8.06
CA ALA A 20 16.82 -20.89 -7.81
C ALA A 20 15.35 -21.35 -7.90
N GLN A 21 14.59 -21.16 -6.84
CA GLN A 21 13.17 -21.52 -6.78
C GLN A 21 12.45 -20.64 -7.80
N THR A 22 11.96 -21.23 -8.89
CA THR A 22 11.16 -20.50 -9.89
C THR A 22 9.84 -20.14 -9.27
N ILE A 23 9.47 -18.87 -9.36
CA ILE A 23 8.18 -18.36 -8.90
C ILE A 23 7.24 -18.39 -10.11
N ASP A 24 6.41 -19.43 -10.22
CA ASP A 24 5.54 -19.60 -11.39
C ASP A 24 4.26 -18.74 -11.31
N THR A 25 3.79 -18.47 -10.10
CA THR A 25 2.57 -17.68 -9.85
C THR A 25 2.76 -16.87 -8.58
N ILE A 26 2.29 -15.62 -8.60
CA ILE A 26 2.21 -14.76 -7.43
C ILE A 26 0.75 -14.34 -7.26
N SER A 27 0.16 -14.65 -6.10
CA SER A 27 -1.18 -14.20 -5.73
C SER A 27 -1.09 -12.95 -4.88
N PHE A 28 -1.78 -11.88 -5.28
CA PHE A 28 -1.82 -10.61 -4.59
C PHE A 28 -3.19 -10.36 -3.96
N GLY A 29 -3.21 -10.02 -2.66
CA GLY A 29 -4.37 -9.45 -1.99
C GLY A 29 -4.55 -7.99 -2.39
N VAL A 30 -5.78 -7.63 -2.81
CA VAL A 30 -6.19 -6.29 -3.26
C VAL A 30 -7.54 -5.92 -2.67
N ASP A 31 -7.81 -4.61 -2.43
CA ASP A 31 -9.10 -4.16 -1.86
C ASP A 31 -10.19 -4.06 -2.93
N GLY A 32 -9.86 -3.55 -4.09
CA GLY A 32 -10.80 -3.33 -5.20
C GLY A 32 -11.73 -2.13 -4.99
N GLY A 33 -11.43 -1.26 -4.02
CA GLY A 33 -12.24 -0.10 -3.66
C GLY A 33 -11.45 1.19 -3.47
N TYR A 34 -10.24 1.30 -4.02
CA TYR A 34 -9.32 2.42 -3.80
C TYR A 34 -8.80 3.04 -5.12
N PRO A 35 -9.69 3.65 -5.93
CA PRO A 35 -9.28 4.28 -7.18
C PRO A 35 -8.30 5.44 -6.93
N PRO A 36 -7.30 5.68 -7.83
CA PRO A 36 -7.04 4.97 -9.08
C PRO A 36 -6.10 3.77 -8.92
N PHE A 37 -5.80 3.33 -7.68
CA PHE A 37 -4.80 2.31 -7.38
C PHE A 37 -5.32 0.89 -7.62
N ASP A 38 -6.46 0.54 -7.02
CA ASP A 38 -7.16 -0.72 -7.26
C ASP A 38 -8.68 -0.53 -7.34
N VAL A 39 -9.30 -1.03 -8.39
CA VAL A 39 -10.72 -0.85 -8.69
C VAL A 39 -11.32 -2.14 -9.19
N LEU A 40 -12.36 -2.61 -8.53
CA LEU A 40 -13.18 -3.70 -9.04
C LEU A 40 -14.25 -3.12 -9.98
N SER A 41 -14.19 -3.47 -11.25
CA SER A 41 -15.21 -3.09 -12.24
C SER A 41 -16.52 -3.86 -12.04
N PRO A 42 -17.63 -3.38 -12.60
CA PRO A 42 -18.88 -4.13 -12.60
C PRO A 42 -18.82 -5.51 -13.29
N SER A 43 -17.84 -5.70 -14.19
CA SER A 43 -17.58 -6.98 -14.86
C SER A 43 -16.79 -7.96 -13.97
N GLY A 44 -16.33 -7.52 -12.79
CA GLY A 44 -15.50 -8.33 -11.89
C GLY A 44 -13.99 -8.25 -12.19
N GLU A 45 -13.58 -7.43 -13.14
CA GLU A 45 -12.16 -7.19 -13.43
C GLU A 45 -11.56 -6.21 -12.41
N ILE A 46 -10.36 -6.50 -11.91
CA ILE A 46 -9.62 -5.60 -11.03
C ILE A 46 -8.57 -4.88 -11.86
N THR A 47 -8.59 -3.54 -11.83
CA THR A 47 -7.72 -2.66 -12.59
C THR A 47 -7.17 -1.54 -11.71
N GLY A 48 -6.19 -0.78 -12.20
CA GLY A 48 -5.63 0.37 -11.49
C GLY A 48 -4.11 0.36 -11.47
N PHE A 49 -3.54 1.40 -10.86
CA PHE A 49 -2.09 1.57 -10.79
C PHE A 49 -1.38 0.39 -10.11
N ASP A 50 -1.88 -0.04 -8.95
CA ASP A 50 -1.32 -1.16 -8.19
C ASP A 50 -1.36 -2.47 -9.02
N ILE A 51 -2.43 -2.65 -9.79
CA ILE A 51 -2.62 -3.82 -10.64
C ILE A 51 -1.66 -3.82 -11.83
N ASP A 52 -1.50 -2.66 -12.49
CA ASP A 52 -0.54 -2.51 -13.60
C ASP A 52 0.90 -2.71 -13.11
N ILE A 53 1.24 -2.18 -11.93
CA ILE A 53 2.55 -2.42 -11.30
C ILE A 53 2.73 -3.91 -11.01
N ALA A 54 1.77 -4.58 -10.36
CA ALA A 54 1.86 -6.01 -10.08
C ALA A 54 2.08 -6.83 -11.35
N ASN A 55 1.32 -6.55 -12.40
CA ASN A 55 1.47 -7.23 -13.69
C ASN A 55 2.88 -7.06 -14.29
N ALA A 56 3.43 -5.83 -14.24
CA ALA A 56 4.79 -5.56 -14.71
C ALA A 56 5.85 -6.29 -13.86
N LEU A 57 5.65 -6.40 -12.55
CA LEU A 57 6.53 -7.18 -11.67
C LEU A 57 6.47 -8.67 -12.02
N CYS A 58 5.26 -9.22 -12.21
CA CYS A 58 5.11 -10.62 -12.61
C CYS A 58 5.76 -10.89 -13.98
N GLU A 59 5.58 -9.99 -14.96
CA GLU A 59 6.20 -10.11 -16.29
C GLU A 59 7.72 -10.14 -16.18
N ASN A 60 8.31 -9.24 -15.39
CA ASN A 60 9.76 -9.19 -15.14
C ASN A 60 10.27 -10.49 -14.48
N LEU A 61 9.48 -11.08 -13.59
CA LEU A 61 9.79 -12.33 -12.89
C LEU A 61 9.43 -13.59 -13.68
N HIS A 62 8.86 -13.46 -14.88
CA HIS A 62 8.31 -14.56 -15.68
C HIS A 62 7.26 -15.40 -14.93
N ALA A 63 6.49 -14.75 -14.05
CA ALA A 63 5.45 -15.35 -13.22
C ALA A 63 4.04 -14.93 -13.70
N LYS A 64 3.03 -15.71 -13.31
CA LYS A 64 1.62 -15.35 -13.48
C LYS A 64 1.13 -14.55 -12.28
N CYS A 65 0.50 -13.40 -12.51
CA CYS A 65 -0.23 -12.68 -11.48
C CYS A 65 -1.65 -13.24 -11.27
N VAL A 66 -2.06 -13.35 -10.02
CA VAL A 66 -3.45 -13.65 -9.60
C VAL A 66 -3.87 -12.63 -8.56
N PHE A 67 -5.06 -12.06 -8.68
CA PHE A 67 -5.56 -11.06 -7.73
C PHE A 67 -6.70 -11.65 -6.89
N VAL A 68 -6.60 -11.50 -5.57
CA VAL A 68 -7.56 -12.00 -4.59
C VAL A 68 -8.15 -10.82 -3.85
N LYS A 69 -9.46 -10.58 -4.03
CA LYS A 69 -10.15 -9.51 -3.32
C LYS A 69 -10.25 -9.81 -1.83
N GLN A 70 -9.82 -8.87 -1.00
CA GLN A 70 -9.85 -8.95 0.45
C GLN A 70 -10.13 -7.57 1.04
N PRO A 71 -11.05 -7.40 2.02
CA PRO A 71 -11.24 -6.12 2.72
C PRO A 71 -9.93 -5.62 3.34
N PHE A 72 -9.64 -4.32 3.19
CA PHE A 72 -8.37 -3.71 3.60
C PHE A 72 -8.00 -4.00 5.05
N GLU A 73 -8.96 -3.86 5.98
CA GLU A 73 -8.77 -4.06 7.41
C GLU A 73 -8.26 -5.45 7.80
N SER A 74 -8.50 -6.46 6.96
CA SER A 74 -8.16 -7.86 7.23
C SER A 74 -7.04 -8.41 6.35
N MET A 75 -6.39 -7.57 5.53
CA MET A 75 -5.38 -8.02 4.57
C MET A 75 -4.16 -8.67 5.21
N ILE A 76 -3.59 -8.07 6.26
CA ILE A 76 -2.41 -8.61 6.95
C ILE A 76 -2.76 -9.96 7.60
N ALA A 77 -3.92 -10.08 8.24
CA ALA A 77 -4.37 -11.34 8.81
C ALA A 77 -4.58 -12.43 7.72
N ALA A 78 -5.10 -12.04 6.55
CA ALA A 78 -5.31 -12.94 5.42
C ALA A 78 -3.98 -13.39 4.79
N LEU A 79 -2.98 -12.50 4.67
CA LEU A 79 -1.62 -12.81 4.25
C LEU A 79 -0.97 -13.82 5.21
N ASN A 80 -1.03 -13.57 6.51
CA ASN A 80 -0.50 -14.47 7.53
C ASN A 80 -1.22 -15.83 7.55
N ALA A 81 -2.49 -15.87 7.14
CA ALA A 81 -3.25 -17.10 6.90
C ALA A 81 -2.98 -17.74 5.52
N ARG A 82 -2.03 -17.19 4.73
CA ARG A 82 -1.62 -17.69 3.40
C ARG A 82 -2.76 -17.75 2.39
N LYS A 83 -3.71 -16.81 2.43
CA LYS A 83 -4.77 -16.71 1.41
C LYS A 83 -4.23 -16.17 0.09
N PHE A 84 -3.11 -15.48 0.12
CA PHE A 84 -2.33 -14.96 -1.00
C PHE A 84 -0.87 -14.79 -0.56
N ASP A 85 0.03 -14.57 -1.52
CA ASP A 85 1.48 -14.53 -1.29
C ASP A 85 1.98 -13.14 -0.92
N ALA A 86 1.30 -12.08 -1.40
CA ALA A 86 1.68 -10.69 -1.17
C ALA A 86 0.43 -9.79 -1.10
N ILE A 87 0.59 -8.58 -0.55
CA ILE A 87 -0.44 -7.51 -0.57
C ILE A 87 0.06 -6.38 -1.46
N ILE A 88 -0.73 -6.00 -2.45
CA ILE A 88 -0.56 -4.77 -3.22
C ILE A 88 -1.89 -4.01 -3.24
N ALA A 89 -2.05 -3.09 -2.30
CA ALA A 89 -3.30 -2.39 -2.02
C ALA A 89 -3.04 -1.04 -1.32
N SER A 90 -2.10 -0.26 -1.86
CA SER A 90 -1.74 1.04 -1.26
C SER A 90 -1.34 0.94 0.22
N LEU A 91 -0.69 -0.17 0.61
CA LEU A 91 -0.38 -0.45 2.00
C LEU A 91 0.86 0.32 2.46
N THR A 92 0.66 1.32 3.30
CA THR A 92 1.76 2.15 3.86
C THR A 92 2.68 1.31 4.74
N ILE A 93 3.99 1.49 4.56
CA ILE A 93 5.05 0.87 5.36
C ILE A 93 5.07 1.55 6.73
N THR A 94 4.86 0.80 7.81
CA THR A 94 4.98 1.30 9.19
C THR A 94 5.72 0.30 10.07
N GLU A 95 6.36 0.78 11.13
CA GLU A 95 7.07 -0.09 12.08
C GLU A 95 6.12 -1.06 12.78
N GLU A 96 4.85 -0.67 12.99
CA GLU A 96 3.85 -1.56 13.57
C GLU A 96 3.53 -2.73 12.63
N ARG A 97 3.27 -2.44 11.35
CA ARG A 97 3.00 -3.48 10.34
C ARG A 97 4.21 -4.37 10.09
N LYS A 98 5.43 -3.83 10.17
CA LYS A 98 6.67 -4.61 10.07
C LYS A 98 6.85 -5.64 11.18
N LYS A 99 6.13 -5.55 12.29
CA LYS A 99 6.13 -6.60 13.31
C LYS A 99 5.43 -7.87 12.83
N GLU A 100 4.45 -7.73 11.94
CA GLU A 100 3.60 -8.83 11.47
C GLU A 100 3.97 -9.35 10.07
N VAL A 101 4.47 -8.47 9.18
CA VAL A 101 4.81 -8.76 7.78
C VAL A 101 6.11 -8.11 7.40
N ASP A 102 6.74 -8.55 6.30
CA ASP A 102 7.85 -7.86 5.67
C ASP A 102 7.34 -7.00 4.51
N PHE A 103 8.10 -5.97 4.15
CA PHE A 103 7.79 -5.09 3.02
C PHE A 103 8.92 -5.09 2.01
N THR A 104 8.55 -4.88 0.74
CA THR A 104 9.50 -4.46 -0.29
C THR A 104 10.01 -3.05 0.00
N ASP A 105 10.99 -2.59 -0.79
CA ASP A 105 11.23 -1.16 -0.99
C ASP A 105 9.90 -0.51 -1.43
N ARG A 106 9.75 0.81 -1.20
CA ARG A 106 8.56 1.51 -1.64
C ARG A 106 8.42 1.44 -3.17
N TYR A 107 7.19 1.42 -3.65
CA TYR A 107 6.90 1.58 -5.08
C TYR A 107 6.19 2.91 -5.38
N TYR A 108 5.69 3.64 -4.38
CA TYR A 108 5.31 5.05 -4.47
C TYR A 108 5.23 5.71 -3.09
N ARG A 109 4.90 7.03 -3.07
CA ARG A 109 4.64 7.81 -1.85
C ARG A 109 3.29 8.49 -1.92
N SER A 110 2.58 8.52 -0.79
CA SER A 110 1.37 9.31 -0.60
C SER A 110 1.33 9.87 0.81
N ALA A 111 1.09 11.17 0.94
CA ALA A 111 1.03 11.80 2.25
C ALA A 111 -0.41 11.85 2.79
N ALA A 112 -0.55 11.77 4.10
CA ALA A 112 -1.84 11.95 4.77
C ALA A 112 -2.25 13.42 4.78
N GLN A 113 -3.49 13.70 4.36
CA GLN A 113 -4.02 15.05 4.37
C GLN A 113 -5.52 15.08 4.69
N LEU A 114 -5.95 16.15 5.36
CA LEU A 114 -7.35 16.38 5.69
C LEU A 114 -8.10 16.92 4.46
N VAL A 115 -9.29 16.40 4.21
CA VAL A 115 -10.21 16.90 3.18
C VAL A 115 -11.46 17.43 3.85
N ALA A 116 -11.89 18.65 3.50
CA ALA A 116 -13.10 19.28 4.01
C ALA A 116 -13.77 20.12 2.92
N ARG A 117 -14.93 20.72 3.22
CA ARG A 117 -15.59 21.68 2.31
C ARG A 117 -14.68 22.87 2.04
N LYS A 118 -14.68 23.35 0.79
CA LYS A 118 -13.96 24.57 0.40
C LYS A 118 -14.37 25.75 1.29
N GLY A 119 -13.39 26.51 1.75
CA GLY A 119 -13.60 27.63 2.68
C GLY A 119 -13.84 27.22 4.14
N SER A 120 -13.75 25.92 4.44
CA SER A 120 -13.77 25.45 5.84
C SER A 120 -12.50 25.94 6.56
N PRO A 121 -12.63 26.44 7.82
CA PRO A 121 -11.47 26.83 8.61
C PRO A 121 -10.76 25.64 9.28
N LEU A 122 -11.13 24.40 8.94
CA LEU A 122 -10.58 23.21 9.58
C LEU A 122 -9.11 23.01 9.21
N LEU A 123 -8.33 22.65 10.22
CA LEU A 123 -6.93 22.27 10.12
C LEU A 123 -6.73 20.88 10.73
N PRO A 124 -5.66 20.15 10.36
CA PRO A 124 -5.41 18.81 10.89
C PRO A 124 -4.83 18.83 12.31
N ASP A 125 -5.49 19.54 13.22
CA ASP A 125 -5.13 19.65 14.64
C ASP A 125 -6.36 19.53 15.54
N THR A 126 -6.13 19.16 16.79
CA THR A 126 -7.18 18.91 17.79
C THR A 126 -8.02 20.15 18.08
N ALA A 127 -7.41 21.34 18.12
CA ALA A 127 -8.12 22.58 18.47
C ALA A 127 -9.15 22.91 17.40
N SER A 128 -8.76 22.84 16.13
CA SER A 128 -9.63 23.10 14.99
C SER A 128 -10.73 22.04 14.81
N LEU A 129 -10.41 20.77 15.11
CA LEU A 129 -11.32 19.63 14.91
C LEU A 129 -12.23 19.37 16.13
N LYS A 130 -12.06 20.07 17.25
CA LYS A 130 -12.89 19.86 18.45
C LYS A 130 -14.38 20.05 18.14
N GLY A 131 -15.20 19.10 18.57
CA GLY A 131 -16.64 19.06 18.28
C GLY A 131 -17.00 18.68 16.85
N LYS A 132 -16.02 18.29 16.02
CA LYS A 132 -16.23 17.83 14.64
C LYS A 132 -16.17 16.32 14.55
N THR A 133 -16.67 15.80 13.43
CA THR A 133 -16.62 14.40 13.07
C THR A 133 -15.68 14.22 11.88
N VAL A 134 -14.67 13.37 12.03
CA VAL A 134 -13.70 13.02 10.99
C VAL A 134 -13.90 11.56 10.58
N GLY A 135 -14.06 11.33 9.27
CA GLY A 135 -14.16 9.99 8.67
C GLY A 135 -12.80 9.45 8.25
N VAL A 136 -12.60 8.16 8.43
CA VAL A 136 -11.38 7.42 8.07
C VAL A 136 -11.74 6.02 7.58
N GLN A 137 -10.88 5.40 6.76
CA GLN A 137 -11.03 3.99 6.42
C GLN A 137 -10.53 3.10 7.56
N THR A 138 -11.28 2.05 7.90
CA THR A 138 -10.92 1.07 8.94
C THR A 138 -9.62 0.35 8.58
N GLY A 139 -8.74 0.15 9.57
CA GLY A 139 -7.45 -0.50 9.41
C GLY A 139 -6.37 0.36 8.75
N SER A 140 -6.69 1.60 8.35
CA SER A 140 -5.72 2.51 7.76
C SER A 140 -4.81 3.17 8.81
N ILE A 141 -3.66 3.68 8.37
CA ILE A 141 -2.80 4.52 9.22
C ILE A 141 -3.50 5.81 9.62
N HIS A 142 -4.41 6.30 8.78
CA HIS A 142 -5.22 7.49 9.01
C HIS A 142 -6.16 7.30 10.19
N GLU A 143 -6.79 6.12 10.31
CA GLU A 143 -7.60 5.74 11.45
C GLU A 143 -6.77 5.71 12.74
N THR A 144 -5.62 5.01 12.69
CA THR A 144 -4.71 4.89 13.83
C THR A 144 -4.25 6.27 14.31
N TYR A 145 -3.81 7.12 13.37
CA TYR A 145 -3.40 8.48 13.67
C TYR A 145 -4.53 9.31 14.28
N ALA A 146 -5.69 9.36 13.62
CA ALA A 146 -6.82 10.17 14.06
C ALA A 146 -7.33 9.74 15.46
N LYS A 147 -7.42 8.44 15.72
CA LYS A 147 -7.79 7.91 17.04
C LYS A 147 -6.78 8.27 18.12
N LYS A 148 -5.48 8.16 17.81
CA LYS A 148 -4.39 8.44 18.76
C LYS A 148 -4.29 9.93 19.10
N HIS A 149 -4.35 10.81 18.10
CA HIS A 149 -4.03 12.21 18.26
C HIS A 149 -5.26 13.10 18.47
N TRP A 150 -6.43 12.70 17.98
CA TRP A 150 -7.67 13.49 18.07
C TRP A 150 -8.78 12.79 18.86
N GLY A 151 -8.80 11.46 18.85
CA GLY A 151 -9.77 10.67 19.61
C GLY A 151 -9.66 10.94 21.11
N GLY A 152 -10.82 11.00 21.81
CA GLY A 152 -10.83 11.31 23.25
C GLY A 152 -10.57 12.78 23.60
N GLN A 153 -10.23 13.64 22.62
CA GLN A 153 -9.98 15.08 22.82
C GLN A 153 -11.14 15.96 22.29
N GLY A 154 -12.32 15.37 22.18
CA GLY A 154 -13.52 16.07 21.72
C GLY A 154 -13.72 16.03 20.20
N VAL A 155 -12.91 15.27 19.48
CA VAL A 155 -13.11 14.95 18.04
C VAL A 155 -13.75 13.56 17.92
N LYS A 156 -14.83 13.47 17.15
CA LYS A 156 -15.47 12.17 16.86
C LYS A 156 -14.82 11.55 15.64
N ILE A 157 -14.22 10.37 15.80
CA ILE A 157 -13.67 9.59 14.69
C ILE A 157 -14.68 8.53 14.29
N VAL A 158 -15.01 8.47 13.00
CA VAL A 158 -15.93 7.47 12.42
C VAL A 158 -15.17 6.66 11.38
N SER A 159 -15.11 5.35 11.59
CA SER A 159 -14.42 4.40 10.71
C SER A 159 -15.40 3.78 9.72
N TYR A 160 -14.98 3.61 8.48
CA TYR A 160 -15.76 3.07 7.36
C TYR A 160 -15.01 1.92 6.71
N ALA A 161 -15.74 0.93 6.22
CA ALA A 161 -15.14 -0.24 5.58
C ALA A 161 -14.31 0.10 4.33
N ASN A 162 -14.66 1.17 3.60
CA ASN A 162 -13.93 1.64 2.44
C ASN A 162 -14.00 3.18 2.33
N GLN A 163 -13.11 3.74 1.51
CA GLN A 163 -12.97 5.18 1.35
C GLN A 163 -14.18 5.82 0.64
N ASP A 164 -14.87 5.10 -0.22
CA ASP A 164 -16.05 5.64 -0.92
C ASP A 164 -17.20 5.93 0.05
N ASN A 165 -17.39 5.08 1.07
CA ASN A 165 -18.36 5.33 2.14
C ASN A 165 -18.03 6.58 2.96
N VAL A 166 -16.72 6.88 3.17
CA VAL A 166 -16.29 8.14 3.78
C VAL A 166 -16.74 9.32 2.94
N TYR A 167 -16.55 9.26 1.61
CA TYR A 167 -16.99 10.31 0.70
C TYR A 167 -18.50 10.51 0.68
N LEU A 168 -19.30 9.44 0.73
CA LEU A 168 -20.76 9.54 0.79
C LEU A 168 -21.21 10.31 2.04
N ASP A 169 -20.59 10.06 3.18
CA ASP A 169 -20.91 10.75 4.42
C ASP A 169 -20.35 12.19 4.46
N LEU A 170 -19.21 12.43 3.84
CA LEU A 170 -18.67 13.78 3.66
C LEU A 170 -19.56 14.64 2.75
N LEU A 171 -20.03 14.07 1.64
CA LEU A 171 -20.95 14.73 0.69
C LEU A 171 -22.28 15.09 1.36
N SER A 172 -22.84 14.19 2.14
CA SER A 172 -24.11 14.41 2.85
C SER A 172 -23.98 15.34 4.08
N GLY A 173 -22.74 15.66 4.50
CA GLY A 173 -22.50 16.47 5.68
C GLY A 173 -22.65 15.73 7.01
N ARG A 174 -22.75 14.40 7.02
CA ARG A 174 -22.75 13.59 8.25
C ARG A 174 -21.41 13.59 8.94
N ILE A 175 -20.32 13.80 8.20
CA ILE A 175 -18.99 14.09 8.73
C ILE A 175 -18.50 15.45 8.23
N ASN A 176 -17.60 16.07 8.97
CA ASN A 176 -17.09 17.40 8.68
C ASN A 176 -15.83 17.38 7.83
N ALA A 177 -15.02 16.33 7.96
CA ALA A 177 -13.77 16.14 7.25
C ALA A 177 -13.46 14.65 7.10
N SER A 178 -12.52 14.35 6.20
CA SER A 178 -11.93 13.01 6.03
C SER A 178 -10.41 13.13 6.12
N LEU A 179 -9.75 12.19 6.81
CA LEU A 179 -8.30 12.04 6.78
C LEU A 179 -7.94 10.83 5.92
N GLN A 180 -7.07 11.02 4.92
CA GLN A 180 -6.74 10.01 3.91
C GLN A 180 -5.49 10.36 3.12
N ASP A 181 -5.09 9.51 2.19
CA ASP A 181 -4.02 9.78 1.23
C ASP A 181 -4.38 10.94 0.31
N ASN A 182 -3.45 11.86 0.13
CA ASN A 182 -3.68 13.05 -0.70
C ASN A 182 -3.78 12.73 -2.21
N ILE A 183 -2.99 11.77 -2.72
CA ILE A 183 -3.05 11.37 -4.13
C ILE A 183 -4.40 10.74 -4.45
N GLN A 184 -4.85 9.81 -3.60
CA GLN A 184 -6.15 9.18 -3.75
C GLN A 184 -7.28 10.22 -3.64
N ALA A 185 -7.21 11.11 -2.66
CA ALA A 185 -8.20 12.17 -2.47
C ALA A 185 -8.32 13.10 -3.69
N ALA A 186 -7.18 13.54 -4.24
CA ALA A 186 -7.16 14.38 -5.43
C ALA A 186 -7.81 13.64 -6.61
N SER A 187 -7.25 12.49 -6.98
CA SER A 187 -7.63 11.77 -8.20
C SER A 187 -9.07 11.22 -8.18
N SER A 188 -9.55 10.74 -7.02
CA SER A 188 -10.82 10.02 -6.93
C SER A 188 -11.97 10.83 -6.38
N PHE A 189 -11.69 11.99 -5.82
CA PHE A 189 -12.71 12.80 -5.19
C PHE A 189 -12.59 14.29 -5.55
N ILE A 190 -11.55 14.99 -5.13
CA ILE A 190 -11.47 16.47 -5.23
C ILE A 190 -11.54 16.93 -6.69
N ASP A 191 -10.79 16.28 -7.59
CA ASP A 191 -10.70 16.64 -9.01
C ASP A 191 -11.85 16.04 -9.85
N THR A 192 -12.83 15.42 -9.21
CA THR A 192 -14.01 14.86 -9.87
C THR A 192 -15.24 15.76 -9.70
N PRO A 193 -16.28 15.60 -10.53
CA PRO A 193 -17.52 16.37 -10.40
C PRO A 193 -18.15 16.30 -9.00
N ARG A 194 -18.07 15.15 -8.33
CA ARG A 194 -18.66 14.96 -6.98
C ARG A 194 -17.89 15.71 -5.89
N GLY A 195 -16.58 15.92 -6.07
CA GLY A 195 -15.70 16.56 -5.09
C GLY A 195 -15.52 18.06 -5.26
N GLN A 196 -16.12 18.71 -6.26
CA GLN A 196 -15.88 20.13 -6.60
C GLN A 196 -16.10 21.11 -5.43
N LYS A 197 -16.92 20.74 -4.42
CA LYS A 197 -17.17 21.56 -3.22
C LYS A 197 -16.18 21.29 -2.10
N PHE A 198 -15.19 20.47 -2.31
CA PHE A 198 -14.20 20.04 -1.32
C PHE A 198 -12.78 20.41 -1.75
N ALA A 199 -11.90 20.49 -0.78
CA ALA A 199 -10.48 20.75 -0.96
C ALA A 199 -9.68 20.18 0.20
N PHE A 200 -8.37 20.13 0.05
CA PHE A 200 -7.47 19.89 1.18
C PHE A 200 -7.62 21.02 2.21
N ALA A 201 -7.66 20.62 3.47
CA ALA A 201 -7.81 21.51 4.63
C ALA A 201 -6.54 21.45 5.47
N GLY A 202 -5.71 22.47 5.33
CA GLY A 202 -4.40 22.56 5.97
C GLY A 202 -3.29 21.76 5.25
N PRO A 203 -2.08 21.74 5.85
CA PRO A 203 -0.93 21.05 5.30
C PRO A 203 -1.06 19.53 5.38
N VAL A 204 -0.18 18.81 4.66
CA VAL A 204 0.05 17.38 4.89
C VAL A 204 0.50 17.13 6.33
N ILE A 205 0.10 16.00 6.89
CA ILE A 205 0.52 15.61 8.23
C ILE A 205 1.97 15.13 8.15
N GLN A 206 2.81 15.72 9.00
CA GLN A 206 4.19 15.31 9.22
C GLN A 206 4.31 14.80 10.64
N ASP A 207 4.32 13.47 10.79
CA ASP A 207 4.41 12.81 12.09
C ASP A 207 5.14 11.47 11.92
N GLU A 208 5.98 11.10 12.87
CA GLU A 208 6.77 9.87 12.83
C GLU A 208 5.91 8.59 12.79
N THR A 209 4.65 8.69 13.22
CA THR A 209 3.71 7.55 13.26
C THR A 209 2.93 7.36 11.96
N ILE A 210 3.06 8.30 11.00
CA ILE A 210 2.34 8.26 9.73
C ILE A 210 3.33 8.38 8.56
N SER A 211 3.80 7.24 8.06
CA SER A 211 4.72 7.20 6.91
C SER A 211 3.99 7.55 5.61
N SER A 212 4.73 8.06 4.63
CA SER A 212 4.24 8.26 3.27
C SER A 212 4.66 7.14 2.31
N ASP A 213 5.60 6.28 2.69
CA ASP A 213 6.12 5.23 1.82
C ASP A 213 5.12 4.07 1.74
N VAL A 214 4.78 3.67 0.52
CA VAL A 214 3.88 2.55 0.22
C VAL A 214 4.66 1.41 -0.39
N GLY A 215 4.49 0.20 0.14
CA GLY A 215 5.22 -1.01 -0.27
C GLY A 215 4.31 -2.21 -0.45
N ILE A 216 4.86 -3.24 -1.08
CA ILE A 216 4.21 -4.55 -1.20
C ILE A 216 4.55 -5.35 0.06
N ALA A 217 3.53 -5.85 0.77
CA ALA A 217 3.77 -6.69 1.94
C ALA A 217 3.84 -8.16 1.56
N VAL A 218 4.74 -8.91 2.20
CA VAL A 218 4.90 -10.36 2.09
C VAL A 218 4.96 -10.99 3.49
N GLY A 219 4.70 -12.28 3.60
CA GLY A 219 4.87 -13.00 4.85
C GLY A 219 6.34 -12.97 5.31
N LYS A 220 6.57 -12.90 6.61
CA LYS A 220 7.94 -12.92 7.20
C LYS A 220 8.70 -14.21 6.92
N ASP A 221 8.00 -15.26 6.58
CA ASP A 221 8.55 -16.56 6.21
C ASP A 221 8.91 -16.66 4.71
N ASN A 222 8.70 -15.56 3.94
CA ASN A 222 8.97 -15.54 2.49
C ASN A 222 9.89 -14.37 2.06
N PRO A 223 11.11 -14.27 2.62
CA PRO A 223 12.07 -13.22 2.22
C PRO A 223 12.50 -13.35 0.74
N ALA A 224 12.46 -14.55 0.17
CA ALA A 224 12.82 -14.78 -1.23
C ALA A 224 11.85 -14.04 -2.19
N LEU A 225 10.54 -14.06 -1.91
CA LEU A 225 9.56 -13.32 -2.70
C LEU A 225 9.76 -11.81 -2.55
N ARG A 226 10.00 -11.32 -1.33
CA ARG A 226 10.31 -9.89 -1.08
C ARG A 226 11.50 -9.44 -1.92
N ASP A 227 12.58 -10.20 -1.91
CA ASP A 227 13.82 -9.85 -2.60
C ASP A 227 13.66 -9.91 -4.11
N ALA A 228 12.89 -10.89 -4.62
CA ALA A 228 12.51 -10.99 -6.05
C ALA A 228 11.68 -9.77 -6.47
N LEU A 229 10.65 -9.39 -5.70
CA LEU A 229 9.83 -8.20 -5.96
C LEU A 229 10.65 -6.92 -5.91
N ASN A 230 11.61 -6.78 -4.99
CA ASN A 230 12.54 -5.66 -4.95
C ASN A 230 13.42 -5.57 -6.20
N GLY A 231 13.92 -6.71 -6.68
CA GLY A 231 14.64 -6.81 -7.94
C GLY A 231 13.79 -6.34 -9.12
N ALA A 232 12.55 -6.82 -9.20
CA ALA A 232 11.60 -6.44 -10.24
C ALA A 232 11.20 -4.94 -10.18
N ILE A 233 10.96 -4.37 -8.99
CA ILE A 233 10.72 -2.91 -8.82
C ILE A 233 11.88 -2.10 -9.39
N LYS A 234 13.12 -2.48 -9.08
CA LYS A 234 14.32 -1.82 -9.63
C LYS A 234 14.41 -1.94 -11.14
N ALA A 235 14.10 -3.12 -11.69
CA ALA A 235 14.14 -3.38 -13.14
C ALA A 235 13.13 -2.54 -13.90
N ILE A 236 11.84 -2.56 -13.52
CA ILE A 236 10.77 -1.78 -14.20
C ILE A 236 10.96 -0.27 -14.07
N ARG A 237 11.69 0.19 -13.04
CA ARG A 237 12.09 1.60 -12.92
C ARG A 237 13.24 1.95 -13.84
N ALA A 238 14.21 1.06 -13.98
CA ALA A 238 15.39 1.28 -14.82
C ALA A 238 15.08 1.26 -16.32
N ASP A 239 14.12 0.43 -16.76
CA ASP A 239 13.74 0.28 -18.17
C ASP A 239 12.63 1.24 -18.62
N GLY A 240 12.07 2.04 -17.71
CA GLY A 240 11.02 3.02 -18.00
C GLY A 240 9.59 2.46 -17.97
N THR A 241 9.39 1.17 -17.70
CA THR A 241 8.06 0.55 -17.57
C THR A 241 7.25 1.21 -16.45
N TYR A 242 7.88 1.47 -15.29
CA TYR A 242 7.24 2.19 -14.19
C TYR A 242 6.72 3.56 -14.62
N ASP A 243 7.54 4.34 -15.30
CA ASP A 243 7.16 5.69 -15.77
C ASP A 243 6.02 5.66 -16.80
N ALA A 244 6.02 4.65 -17.68
CA ALA A 244 4.93 4.45 -18.63
C ALA A 244 3.60 4.11 -17.92
N ILE A 245 3.64 3.26 -16.89
CA ILE A 245 2.46 2.93 -16.08
C ILE A 245 2.00 4.16 -15.30
N GLN A 246 2.90 4.84 -14.58
CA GLN A 246 2.57 6.01 -13.77
C GLN A 246 1.84 7.08 -14.59
N LYS A 247 2.31 7.40 -15.81
CA LYS A 247 1.72 8.40 -16.70
C LYS A 247 0.30 8.09 -17.16
N LYS A 248 -0.18 6.84 -17.04
CA LYS A 248 -1.59 6.51 -17.32
C LYS A 248 -2.54 7.06 -16.26
N TYR A 249 -2.05 7.22 -15.02
CA TYR A 249 -2.86 7.55 -13.85
C TYR A 249 -2.56 8.93 -13.28
N PHE A 250 -1.32 9.41 -13.39
CA PHE A 250 -0.84 10.62 -12.73
C PHE A 250 -0.05 11.51 -13.68
N SER A 251 -0.27 12.82 -13.57
CA SER A 251 0.47 13.84 -14.33
C SER A 251 1.78 14.27 -13.66
N PHE A 252 2.11 13.70 -12.49
CA PHE A 252 3.30 14.02 -11.69
C PHE A 252 3.95 12.73 -11.19
N ASP A 253 5.21 12.82 -10.77
CA ASP A 253 5.95 11.69 -10.22
C ASP A 253 5.45 11.36 -8.80
N ILE A 254 4.90 10.14 -8.62
CA ILE A 254 4.44 9.65 -7.32
C ILE A 254 5.49 8.78 -6.61
N TYR A 255 6.55 8.38 -7.31
CA TYR A 255 7.65 7.66 -6.64
C TYR A 255 8.38 8.58 -5.68
N GLY A 256 8.57 9.84 -6.09
CA GLY A 256 9.30 10.85 -5.33
C GLY A 256 10.80 10.54 -5.19
N ASN A 257 11.56 11.56 -4.93
CA ASN A 257 13.00 11.47 -4.67
C ASN A 257 13.30 10.99 -3.24
#